data_d42a275c721f4cbc7a4837e9eb3dfb6a
#
_entry.id   d42a275c721f4cbc7a4837e9eb3dfb6a
#
_cell.length_a   1.000
_cell.length_b   1.000
_cell.length_c   1.000
_cell.angle_alpha   90.00
_cell.angle_beta   90.00
_cell.angle_gamma   90.00
#
_symmetry.space_group_name_H-M   'P 1'
#
loop_
_entity.id
_entity.type
_entity.pdbx_description
1 polymer ?
#
loop_
_entity_poly.entity_id
_entity_poly.type
_entity_poly.pdbx_seq_one_letter_code
_entity_poly.pdbx_strand_id
1 'polypeptide(L)'
;MSEQKKIVIIGAGPTGLAAGYRLRELGHTNFTMLEASDHVGGLASSEVSANGFTYDIGGHVLFSHYEYFDRLFDRLLGDEYQELKRESWVWMFDRFLPYPFQNNIRYLPREVVLECLLGLIEAQKQPMDLARFGNFEELIHGVFGAGIAKYFMMPYNFKVWAHPPAMMNKEWIGERVSVVDIKRVLGNVVLDRDEVTWGPNATFKYPRYGGTGGLFARMQPYVQEQLRLNTPTVAVDAARKEVVLADGTREPYDLLLSTMPMDLLVRSLHGDVPEEVVAQSRRLRHSGSYIVGVGIEQPAPSNKNWMYFPEDDCPFYRVTYLSNYSPEVVPDPTTHYSLLCEISRSEFKPVDPACVVEETIQGLVNAKLIGDADRPDIVDTHVISRDYTYPIPSLERDEALRTIHPWLESRDIYSRGRFGAWRYEVGNMDHSVAQGVEWVDRLLLGKRDDELTYLAKRGC
;
A
#
# COMPACT_ATOMS: atom_id res chain seq x y z
N MET A 1 -34.17 25.66 -4.05
CA MET A 1 -32.99 24.76 -4.04
C MET A 1 -33.29 23.75 -2.95
N SER A 2 -33.28 22.43 -3.26
CA SER A 2 -33.37 21.42 -2.20
C SER A 2 -32.20 21.62 -1.26
N GLU A 3 -32.42 21.51 0.03
CA GLU A 3 -31.37 21.60 1.05
C GLU A 3 -30.35 20.50 0.79
N GLN A 4 -29.04 20.86 0.73
CA GLN A 4 -27.98 19.89 0.50
C GLN A 4 -27.82 19.02 1.75
N LYS A 5 -27.74 17.70 1.60
CA LYS A 5 -27.45 16.79 2.70
C LYS A 5 -26.15 17.17 3.38
N LYS A 6 -26.12 17.11 4.70
CA LYS A 6 -24.90 17.31 5.48
C LYS A 6 -24.05 16.05 5.45
N ILE A 7 -22.84 16.18 4.93
CA ILE A 7 -21.87 15.07 4.81
C ILE A 7 -20.75 15.26 5.83
N VAL A 8 -20.40 14.20 6.56
CA VAL A 8 -19.19 14.16 7.35
C VAL A 8 -18.22 13.13 6.72
N ILE A 9 -16.96 13.51 6.59
CA ILE A 9 -15.87 12.65 6.09
C ILE A 9 -14.87 12.47 7.22
N ILE A 10 -14.62 11.24 7.66
CA ILE A 10 -13.59 10.90 8.64
C ILE A 10 -12.36 10.45 7.88
N GLY A 11 -11.26 11.20 8.08
CA GLY A 11 -9.94 10.98 7.46
C GLY A 11 -9.70 11.84 6.22
N ALA A 12 -8.50 12.40 6.12
CA ALA A 12 -8.00 13.17 4.99
C ALA A 12 -6.82 12.48 4.27
N GLY A 13 -6.85 11.13 4.21
CA GLY A 13 -6.04 10.35 3.29
C GLY A 13 -6.55 10.46 1.85
N PRO A 14 -5.95 9.75 0.88
CA PRO A 14 -6.30 9.85 -0.54
C PRO A 14 -7.79 9.75 -0.83
N THR A 15 -8.51 8.84 -0.17
CA THR A 15 -9.95 8.62 -0.38
C THR A 15 -10.80 9.79 0.16
N GLY A 16 -10.52 10.25 1.38
CA GLY A 16 -11.28 11.36 1.99
C GLY A 16 -11.03 12.67 1.25
N LEU A 17 -9.77 12.96 0.90
CA LEU A 17 -9.41 14.13 0.09
C LEU A 17 -10.10 14.11 -1.27
N ALA A 18 -10.08 12.96 -1.95
CA ALA A 18 -10.72 12.81 -3.25
C ALA A 18 -12.24 12.99 -3.19
N ALA A 19 -12.89 12.48 -2.13
CA ALA A 19 -14.31 12.69 -1.91
C ALA A 19 -14.63 14.18 -1.67
N GLY A 20 -13.88 14.85 -0.77
CA GLY A 20 -14.06 16.29 -0.50
C GLY A 20 -13.81 17.15 -1.74
N TYR A 21 -12.75 16.85 -2.47
CA TYR A 21 -12.41 17.53 -3.74
C TYR A 21 -13.53 17.35 -4.77
N ARG A 22 -14.04 16.12 -4.94
CA ARG A 22 -15.13 15.82 -5.88
C ARG A 22 -16.44 16.48 -5.49
N LEU A 23 -16.78 16.55 -4.19
CA LEU A 23 -17.94 17.30 -3.69
C LEU A 23 -17.86 18.77 -4.09
N ARG A 24 -16.68 19.40 -3.94
CA ARG A 24 -16.44 20.79 -4.36
C ARG A 24 -16.55 20.96 -5.87
N GLU A 25 -16.00 20.05 -6.67
CA GLU A 25 -16.14 20.07 -8.14
C GLU A 25 -17.62 20.07 -8.59
N LEU A 26 -18.47 19.34 -7.86
CA LEU A 26 -19.90 19.23 -8.16
C LEU A 26 -20.77 20.30 -7.45
N GLY A 27 -20.14 21.27 -6.78
CA GLY A 27 -20.83 22.38 -6.12
C GLY A 27 -21.53 22.00 -4.80
N HIS A 28 -21.23 20.85 -4.21
CA HIS A 28 -21.72 20.47 -2.89
C HIS A 28 -20.76 21.00 -1.82
N THR A 29 -21.22 21.95 -1.01
CA THR A 29 -20.39 22.62 0.01
C THR A 29 -20.78 22.30 1.44
N ASN A 30 -21.93 21.62 1.66
CA ASN A 30 -22.40 21.24 2.99
C ASN A 30 -21.73 19.94 3.47
N PHE A 31 -20.40 19.99 3.69
CA PHE A 31 -19.67 18.87 4.26
C PHE A 31 -18.56 19.34 5.21
N THR A 32 -18.15 18.44 6.10
CA THR A 32 -17.02 18.61 7.05
C THR A 32 -16.09 17.43 6.92
N MET A 33 -14.79 17.69 6.87
CA MET A 33 -13.75 16.68 6.90
C MET A 33 -13.01 16.72 8.24
N LEU A 34 -12.84 15.59 8.90
CA LEU A 34 -12.23 15.44 10.23
C LEU A 34 -10.98 14.57 10.09
N GLU A 35 -9.81 15.16 10.32
CA GLU A 35 -8.52 14.47 10.28
C GLU A 35 -7.86 14.50 11.67
N ALA A 36 -7.41 13.34 12.13
CA ALA A 36 -6.78 13.21 13.44
C ALA A 36 -5.37 13.82 13.48
N SER A 37 -4.67 13.80 12.35
CA SER A 37 -3.31 14.32 12.23
C SER A 37 -3.30 15.84 12.01
N ASP A 38 -2.12 16.43 12.13
CA ASP A 38 -1.84 17.83 11.81
C ASP A 38 -1.62 18.09 10.30
N HIS A 39 -1.67 17.03 9.50
CA HIS A 39 -1.45 17.06 8.05
C HIS A 39 -2.38 16.09 7.31
N VAL A 40 -2.50 16.26 6.00
CA VAL A 40 -3.26 15.41 5.09
C VAL A 40 -2.39 14.34 4.45
N GLY A 41 -3.02 13.37 3.77
CA GLY A 41 -2.35 12.34 2.97
C GLY A 41 -2.40 10.94 3.60
N GLY A 42 -2.62 10.82 4.91
CA GLY A 42 -2.70 9.52 5.59
C GLY A 42 -1.47 8.66 5.32
N LEU A 43 -1.64 7.41 4.87
CA LEU A 43 -0.51 6.52 4.52
C LEU A 43 0.26 6.95 3.26
N ALA A 44 -0.25 7.88 2.48
CA ALA A 44 0.43 8.46 1.32
C ALA A 44 1.09 9.82 1.65
N SER A 45 1.25 10.16 2.92
CA SER A 45 2.02 11.32 3.36
C SER A 45 3.51 11.02 3.41
N SER A 46 4.30 12.06 3.61
CA SER A 46 5.75 11.99 3.77
C SER A 46 6.15 12.81 4.99
N GLU A 47 7.24 12.42 5.64
CA GLU A 47 7.80 13.11 6.81
C GLU A 47 9.18 13.69 6.46
N VAL A 48 9.50 14.86 7.00
CA VAL A 48 10.82 15.49 6.84
C VAL A 48 11.58 15.32 8.14
N SER A 49 12.77 14.73 8.06
CA SER A 49 13.65 14.57 9.22
C SER A 49 14.28 15.91 9.65
N ALA A 50 14.85 15.95 10.84
CA ALA A 50 15.55 17.12 11.35
C ALA A 50 16.75 17.53 10.48
N ASN A 51 17.34 16.59 9.74
CA ASN A 51 18.47 16.80 8.84
C ASN A 51 18.06 17.11 7.40
N GLY A 52 16.75 17.34 7.14
CA GLY A 52 16.25 17.77 5.85
C GLY A 52 16.01 16.67 4.83
N PHE A 53 16.05 15.38 5.22
CA PHE A 53 15.66 14.28 4.37
C PHE A 53 14.14 14.11 4.38
N THR A 54 13.55 13.83 3.22
CA THR A 54 12.13 13.50 3.10
C THR A 54 11.97 12.01 2.96
N TYR A 55 11.09 11.41 3.79
CA TYR A 55 10.80 9.99 3.77
C TYR A 55 9.30 9.73 3.60
N ASP A 56 8.95 8.88 2.66
CA ASP A 56 7.58 8.41 2.46
C ASP A 56 7.20 7.35 3.50
N ILE A 57 5.92 7.18 3.75
CA ILE A 57 5.40 6.08 4.58
C ILE A 57 5.35 4.79 3.74
N GLY A 58 6.54 4.29 3.39
CA GLY A 58 6.76 3.17 2.47
C GLY A 58 7.01 3.62 1.03
N GLY A 59 7.64 2.75 0.23
CA GLY A 59 7.98 3.05 -1.15
C GLY A 59 6.74 3.12 -2.03
N HIS A 60 6.34 4.31 -2.39
CA HIS A 60 5.19 4.58 -3.26
C HIS A 60 5.65 4.94 -4.67
N VAL A 61 4.92 4.45 -5.66
CA VAL A 61 5.06 4.82 -7.07
C VAL A 61 3.69 5.16 -7.63
N LEU A 62 3.63 6.19 -8.47
CA LEU A 62 2.40 6.65 -9.08
C LEU A 62 2.31 6.09 -10.51
N PHE A 63 1.45 5.14 -10.69
CA PHE A 63 0.87 4.74 -11.96
C PHE A 63 -0.64 4.63 -11.78
N SER A 64 -1.40 4.75 -12.83
CA SER A 64 -2.84 4.91 -12.73
C SER A 64 -3.59 3.96 -13.66
N HIS A 65 -4.77 3.54 -13.20
CA HIS A 65 -5.77 2.82 -13.99
C HIS A 65 -7.00 3.70 -14.25
N TYR A 66 -6.98 4.98 -13.85
CA TYR A 66 -8.14 5.87 -13.85
C TYR A 66 -7.81 7.22 -14.50
N GLU A 67 -8.48 7.53 -15.57
CA GLU A 67 -8.38 8.82 -16.27
C GLU A 67 -8.65 10.03 -15.34
N TYR A 68 -9.55 9.88 -14.37
CA TYR A 68 -9.79 10.92 -13.38
C TYR A 68 -8.54 11.21 -12.53
N PHE A 69 -7.84 10.16 -12.10
CA PHE A 69 -6.62 10.31 -11.31
C PHE A 69 -5.51 10.98 -12.13
N ASP A 70 -5.37 10.61 -13.41
CA ASP A 70 -4.39 11.22 -14.30
C ASP A 70 -4.62 12.72 -14.47
N ARG A 71 -5.87 13.13 -14.76
CA ARG A 71 -6.25 14.55 -14.85
C ARG A 71 -6.05 15.31 -13.54
N LEU A 72 -6.34 14.67 -12.40
CA LEU A 72 -6.12 15.25 -11.07
C LEU A 72 -4.62 15.45 -10.82
N PHE A 73 -3.81 14.44 -11.12
CA PHE A 73 -2.36 14.49 -11.00
C PHE A 73 -1.77 15.64 -11.83
N ASP A 74 -2.12 15.72 -13.10
CA ASP A 74 -1.64 16.78 -14.01
C ASP A 74 -2.07 18.17 -13.54
N ARG A 75 -3.29 18.32 -13.04
CA ARG A 75 -3.79 19.59 -12.48
C ARG A 75 -3.03 20.04 -11.24
N LEU A 76 -2.68 19.11 -10.36
CA LEU A 76 -2.07 19.41 -9.05
C LEU A 76 -0.56 19.61 -9.15
N LEU A 77 0.13 18.89 -10.01
CA LEU A 77 1.59 18.91 -10.10
C LEU A 77 2.11 19.68 -11.33
N GLY A 78 1.32 19.77 -12.41
CA GLY A 78 1.84 20.34 -13.67
C GLY A 78 3.11 19.62 -14.11
N ASP A 79 4.23 20.36 -14.19
CA ASP A 79 5.54 19.81 -14.57
C ASP A 79 6.42 19.42 -13.33
N GLU A 80 5.88 19.55 -12.11
CA GLU A 80 6.65 19.30 -10.88
C GLU A 80 6.63 17.82 -10.48
N TYR A 81 6.98 16.93 -11.40
CA TYR A 81 7.17 15.51 -11.16
C TYR A 81 8.35 14.95 -11.94
N GLN A 82 8.82 13.78 -11.54
CA GLN A 82 9.79 12.97 -12.26
C GLN A 82 9.06 11.82 -12.94
N GLU A 83 9.41 11.52 -14.19
CA GLU A 83 9.04 10.29 -14.87
C GLU A 83 10.24 9.38 -14.92
N LEU A 84 10.11 8.20 -14.32
CA LEU A 84 11.20 7.30 -14.04
C LEU A 84 10.97 5.95 -14.71
N LYS A 85 12.03 5.37 -15.26
CA LYS A 85 12.03 3.96 -15.67
C LYS A 85 12.11 3.09 -14.44
N ARG A 86 11.37 2.00 -14.45
CA ARG A 86 11.37 1.03 -13.38
C ARG A 86 12.67 0.22 -13.38
N GLU A 87 13.44 0.36 -12.29
CA GLU A 87 14.65 -0.40 -11.99
C GLU A 87 14.44 -1.18 -10.70
N SER A 88 13.81 -2.37 -10.81
CA SER A 88 13.47 -3.20 -9.65
C SER A 88 14.24 -4.53 -9.68
N TRP A 89 14.74 -4.93 -8.51
CA TRP A 89 15.68 -6.04 -8.36
C TRP A 89 15.30 -6.93 -7.17
N VAL A 90 15.83 -8.15 -7.15
CA VAL A 90 15.78 -9.05 -5.99
C VAL A 90 17.20 -9.31 -5.54
N TRP A 91 17.48 -9.16 -4.26
CA TRP A 91 18.74 -9.55 -3.64
C TRP A 91 18.59 -10.93 -3.03
N MET A 92 19.40 -11.87 -3.45
CA MET A 92 19.52 -13.19 -2.84
C MET A 92 20.75 -13.92 -3.34
N PHE A 93 21.24 -14.89 -2.57
CA PHE A 93 22.48 -15.62 -2.88
C PHE A 93 23.65 -14.67 -3.19
N ASP A 94 23.75 -13.58 -2.44
CA ASP A 94 24.83 -12.59 -2.53
C ASP A 94 24.92 -11.89 -3.90
N ARG A 95 23.77 -11.72 -4.60
CA ARG A 95 23.70 -11.06 -5.92
C ARG A 95 22.34 -10.42 -6.19
N PHE A 96 22.32 -9.47 -7.10
CA PHE A 96 21.09 -8.91 -7.62
C PHE A 96 20.59 -9.69 -8.85
N LEU A 97 19.29 -9.98 -8.85
CA LEU A 97 18.55 -10.53 -9.97
C LEU A 97 17.55 -9.50 -10.45
N PRO A 98 17.36 -9.31 -11.78
CA PRO A 98 16.26 -8.49 -12.28
C PRO A 98 14.91 -9.04 -11.82
N TYR A 99 13.97 -8.14 -11.47
CA TYR A 99 12.58 -8.53 -11.19
C TYR A 99 11.79 -8.54 -12.50
N PRO A 100 10.82 -9.47 -12.73
CA PRO A 100 10.32 -10.48 -11.79
C PRO A 100 11.28 -11.67 -11.62
N PHE A 101 11.43 -12.08 -10.36
CA PHE A 101 12.29 -13.20 -9.97
C PHE A 101 12.07 -14.44 -10.82
N GLN A 102 10.80 -14.86 -10.96
CA GLN A 102 10.42 -16.11 -11.60
C GLN A 102 10.81 -16.21 -13.07
N ASN A 103 11.01 -15.10 -13.76
CA ASN A 103 11.45 -15.06 -15.15
C ASN A 103 12.97 -15.01 -15.28
N ASN A 104 13.69 -14.64 -14.20
CA ASN A 104 15.11 -14.35 -14.20
C ASN A 104 15.93 -15.28 -13.28
N ILE A 105 15.45 -16.51 -13.04
CA ILE A 105 16.12 -17.49 -12.16
C ILE A 105 17.51 -17.93 -12.66
N ARG A 106 17.90 -17.61 -13.89
CA ARG A 106 19.21 -17.94 -14.48
C ARG A 106 20.41 -17.43 -13.67
N TYR A 107 20.20 -16.38 -12.86
CA TYR A 107 21.23 -15.81 -11.99
C TYR A 107 21.50 -16.62 -10.72
N LEU A 108 20.66 -17.59 -10.41
CA LEU A 108 20.79 -18.42 -9.22
C LEU A 108 21.89 -19.49 -9.36
N PRO A 109 22.36 -20.10 -8.28
CA PRO A 109 23.19 -21.31 -8.35
C PRO A 109 22.52 -22.38 -9.21
N ARG A 110 23.29 -23.14 -9.96
CA ARG A 110 22.75 -24.09 -10.98
C ARG A 110 21.81 -25.13 -10.39
N GLU A 111 22.12 -25.60 -9.18
CA GLU A 111 21.29 -26.57 -8.46
C GLU A 111 19.93 -25.96 -8.10
N VAL A 112 19.91 -24.69 -7.70
CA VAL A 112 18.69 -23.95 -7.40
C VAL A 112 17.87 -23.70 -8.67
N VAL A 113 18.53 -23.34 -9.79
CA VAL A 113 17.88 -23.21 -11.10
C VAL A 113 17.19 -24.51 -11.48
N LEU A 114 17.89 -25.64 -11.35
CA LEU A 114 17.34 -26.96 -11.66
C LEU A 114 16.13 -27.28 -10.78
N GLU A 115 16.21 -27.04 -9.46
CA GLU A 115 15.09 -27.26 -8.54
C GLU A 115 13.86 -26.39 -8.90
N CYS A 116 14.08 -25.12 -9.26
CA CYS A 116 13.02 -24.23 -9.72
C CYS A 116 12.37 -24.71 -11.02
N LEU A 117 13.17 -25.12 -12.01
CA LEU A 117 12.66 -25.61 -13.28
C LEU A 117 11.87 -26.92 -13.12
N LEU A 118 12.38 -27.90 -12.36
CA LEU A 118 11.69 -29.15 -12.10
C LEU A 118 10.36 -28.91 -11.37
N GLY A 119 10.35 -28.05 -10.35
CA GLY A 119 9.13 -27.67 -9.63
C GLY A 119 8.10 -27.02 -10.54
N LEU A 120 8.53 -26.11 -11.43
CA LEU A 120 7.64 -25.45 -12.38
C LEU A 120 7.07 -26.40 -13.43
N ILE A 121 7.89 -27.35 -13.94
CA ILE A 121 7.43 -28.41 -14.84
C ILE A 121 6.34 -29.25 -14.18
N GLU A 122 6.52 -29.66 -12.93
CA GLU A 122 5.51 -30.43 -12.20
C GLU A 122 4.21 -29.64 -12.00
N ALA A 123 4.31 -28.38 -11.60
CA ALA A 123 3.15 -27.51 -11.40
C ALA A 123 2.31 -27.35 -12.69
N GLN A 124 2.97 -27.25 -13.86
CA GLN A 124 2.30 -27.01 -15.15
C GLN A 124 1.82 -28.31 -15.86
N LYS A 125 2.03 -29.49 -15.28
CA LYS A 125 1.41 -30.73 -15.78
C LYS A 125 -0.14 -30.71 -15.64
N GLN A 126 -0.65 -29.91 -14.72
CA GLN A 126 -2.07 -29.76 -14.50
C GLN A 126 -2.57 -28.43 -15.11
N PRO A 127 -3.78 -28.41 -15.68
CA PRO A 127 -4.39 -27.18 -16.14
C PRO A 127 -4.46 -26.15 -15.00
N MET A 128 -4.24 -24.88 -15.35
CA MET A 128 -4.39 -23.77 -14.41
C MET A 128 -5.90 -23.62 -14.09
N ASP A 129 -6.26 -23.97 -12.87
CA ASP A 129 -7.59 -23.75 -12.32
C ASP A 129 -7.44 -23.18 -10.90
N LEU A 130 -7.73 -21.89 -10.75
CA LEU A 130 -7.63 -21.20 -9.47
C LEU A 130 -8.60 -21.75 -8.42
N ALA A 131 -9.71 -22.37 -8.83
CA ALA A 131 -10.68 -22.93 -7.90
C ALA A 131 -10.14 -24.15 -7.12
N ARG A 132 -9.05 -24.77 -7.60
CA ARG A 132 -8.41 -25.93 -6.95
C ARG A 132 -7.70 -25.58 -5.64
N PHE A 133 -7.35 -24.32 -5.42
CA PHE A 133 -6.55 -23.90 -4.29
C PHE A 133 -7.44 -23.31 -3.20
N GLY A 134 -7.27 -23.75 -1.96
CA GLY A 134 -8.02 -23.27 -0.80
C GLY A 134 -7.46 -21.98 -0.21
N ASN A 135 -6.18 -21.73 -0.42
CA ASN A 135 -5.46 -20.58 0.17
C ASN A 135 -4.29 -20.14 -0.72
N PHE A 136 -3.58 -19.09 -0.29
CA PHE A 136 -2.49 -18.50 -1.07
C PHE A 136 -1.24 -19.40 -1.11
N GLU A 137 -0.92 -20.16 -0.06
CA GLU A 137 0.20 -21.10 -0.04
C GLU A 137 -0.01 -22.22 -1.07
N GLU A 138 -1.19 -22.84 -1.10
CA GLU A 138 -1.53 -23.86 -2.09
C GLU A 138 -1.43 -23.32 -3.52
N LEU A 139 -1.87 -22.09 -3.74
CA LEU A 139 -1.73 -21.42 -5.03
C LEU A 139 -0.24 -21.21 -5.38
N ILE A 140 0.59 -20.74 -4.46
CA ILE A 140 2.03 -20.56 -4.70
C ILE A 140 2.65 -21.88 -5.17
N HIS A 141 2.42 -22.97 -4.43
CA HIS A 141 2.95 -24.28 -4.78
C HIS A 141 2.40 -24.83 -6.11
N GLY A 142 1.12 -24.63 -6.35
CA GLY A 142 0.44 -25.14 -7.55
C GLY A 142 0.74 -24.37 -8.83
N VAL A 143 1.13 -23.10 -8.72
CA VAL A 143 1.42 -22.23 -9.88
C VAL A 143 2.90 -22.12 -10.17
N PHE A 144 3.71 -21.93 -9.13
CA PHE A 144 5.15 -21.63 -9.24
C PHE A 144 6.02 -22.86 -9.01
N GLY A 145 5.45 -23.95 -8.47
CA GLY A 145 6.17 -25.18 -8.12
C GLY A 145 7.04 -25.02 -6.88
N ALA A 146 7.54 -26.17 -6.39
CA ALA A 146 8.24 -26.27 -5.11
C ALA A 146 9.51 -25.40 -5.02
N GLY A 147 10.29 -25.31 -6.08
CA GLY A 147 11.56 -24.58 -6.06
C GLY A 147 11.35 -23.06 -5.94
N ILE A 148 10.54 -22.46 -6.81
CA ILE A 148 10.23 -21.02 -6.75
C ILE A 148 9.47 -20.70 -5.44
N ALA A 149 8.58 -21.58 -5.00
CA ALA A 149 7.91 -21.44 -3.72
C ALA A 149 8.92 -21.36 -2.57
N LYS A 150 9.84 -22.32 -2.46
CA LYS A 150 10.83 -22.42 -1.39
C LYS A 150 11.78 -21.23 -1.32
N TYR A 151 12.34 -20.82 -2.45
CA TYR A 151 13.42 -19.83 -2.46
C TYR A 151 12.93 -18.39 -2.49
N PHE A 152 11.73 -18.13 -3.04
CA PHE A 152 11.25 -16.77 -3.18
C PHE A 152 9.82 -16.55 -2.68
N MET A 153 8.82 -17.26 -3.23
CA MET A 153 7.43 -16.89 -3.02
C MET A 153 6.98 -17.01 -1.57
N MET A 154 7.35 -18.09 -0.88
CA MET A 154 6.97 -18.28 0.52
C MET A 154 7.72 -17.33 1.46
N PRO A 155 9.08 -17.28 1.49
CA PRO A 155 9.80 -16.40 2.39
C PRO A 155 9.49 -14.92 2.12
N TYR A 156 9.47 -14.49 0.85
CA TYR A 156 9.21 -13.10 0.51
C TYR A 156 7.80 -12.66 0.90
N ASN A 157 6.77 -13.46 0.57
CA ASN A 157 5.40 -13.10 0.92
C ASN A 157 5.18 -13.08 2.43
N PHE A 158 5.74 -14.03 3.19
CA PHE A 158 5.70 -13.95 4.65
C PHE A 158 6.37 -12.68 5.17
N LYS A 159 7.52 -12.32 4.60
CA LYS A 159 8.28 -11.13 5.00
C LYS A 159 7.55 -9.81 4.68
N VAL A 160 6.78 -9.76 3.58
CA VAL A 160 5.94 -8.59 3.21
C VAL A 160 4.71 -8.48 4.09
N TRP A 161 3.94 -9.58 4.18
CA TRP A 161 2.63 -9.58 4.84
C TRP A 161 2.73 -9.66 6.36
N ALA A 162 3.85 -10.15 6.88
CA ALA A 162 3.99 -10.61 8.27
C ALA A 162 2.85 -11.55 8.67
N HIS A 163 2.34 -12.34 7.71
CA HIS A 163 1.21 -13.24 7.89
C HIS A 163 1.43 -14.51 7.08
N PRO A 164 1.15 -15.72 7.63
CA PRO A 164 1.37 -16.97 6.92
C PRO A 164 0.50 -17.06 5.64
N PRO A 165 1.09 -17.35 4.47
CA PRO A 165 0.32 -17.51 3.22
C PRO A 165 -0.80 -18.55 3.30
N ALA A 166 -0.65 -19.60 4.12
CA ALA A 166 -1.70 -20.59 4.37
C ALA A 166 -2.99 -20.02 4.99
N MET A 167 -2.89 -18.87 5.68
CA MET A 167 -4.02 -18.18 6.31
C MET A 167 -4.57 -17.04 5.44
N MET A 168 -4.08 -16.89 4.21
CA MET A 168 -4.50 -15.85 3.27
C MET A 168 -5.33 -16.46 2.14
N ASN A 169 -6.35 -15.72 1.70
CA ASN A 169 -7.08 -16.10 0.50
C ASN A 169 -6.24 -15.78 -0.77
N LYS A 170 -6.68 -16.22 -1.92
CA LYS A 170 -5.97 -16.08 -3.21
C LYS A 170 -6.59 -15.05 -4.15
N GLU A 171 -7.77 -14.54 -3.83
CA GLU A 171 -8.57 -13.69 -4.72
C GLU A 171 -7.96 -12.30 -4.94
N TRP A 172 -7.09 -11.85 -4.02
CA TRP A 172 -6.39 -10.56 -4.11
C TRP A 172 -5.30 -10.50 -5.18
N ILE A 173 -4.85 -11.66 -5.68
CA ILE A 173 -3.67 -11.76 -6.55
C ILE A 173 -3.89 -11.03 -7.88
N GLY A 174 -4.99 -11.32 -8.58
CA GLY A 174 -5.33 -10.66 -9.85
C GLY A 174 -4.11 -10.48 -10.78
N GLU A 175 -3.89 -9.26 -11.23
CA GLU A 175 -2.74 -8.87 -12.07
C GLU A 175 -1.44 -8.61 -11.29
N ARG A 176 -1.45 -8.74 -9.96
CA ARG A 176 -0.31 -8.37 -9.09
C ARG A 176 0.82 -9.39 -9.08
N VAL A 177 0.53 -10.61 -9.49
CA VAL A 177 1.52 -11.69 -9.57
C VAL A 177 1.61 -12.17 -11.00
N SER A 178 2.78 -11.99 -11.62
CA SER A 178 3.05 -12.43 -12.98
C SER A 178 2.96 -13.95 -13.07
N VAL A 179 2.07 -14.46 -13.92
CA VAL A 179 1.96 -15.88 -14.23
C VAL A 179 3.19 -16.32 -15.04
N VAL A 180 3.73 -17.47 -14.69
CA VAL A 180 4.99 -18.00 -15.24
C VAL A 180 4.68 -18.98 -16.38
N ASP A 181 5.36 -18.80 -17.52
CA ASP A 181 5.39 -19.77 -18.61
C ASP A 181 6.72 -20.53 -18.59
N ILE A 182 6.67 -21.85 -18.38
CA ILE A 182 7.87 -22.70 -18.31
C ILE A 182 8.74 -22.61 -19.58
N LYS A 183 8.13 -22.51 -20.77
CA LYS A 183 8.89 -22.42 -22.03
C LYS A 183 9.71 -21.13 -22.09
N ARG A 184 9.11 -20.04 -21.61
CA ARG A 184 9.75 -18.74 -21.53
C ARG A 184 10.89 -18.76 -20.50
N VAL A 185 10.66 -19.25 -19.28
CA VAL A 185 11.69 -19.37 -18.23
C VAL A 185 12.83 -20.25 -18.68
N LEU A 186 12.53 -21.43 -19.27
CA LEU A 186 13.55 -22.34 -19.80
C LEU A 186 14.37 -21.65 -20.91
N GLY A 187 13.70 -20.94 -21.82
CA GLY A 187 14.37 -20.17 -22.87
C GLY A 187 15.32 -19.11 -22.30
N ASN A 188 14.90 -18.38 -21.25
CA ASN A 188 15.71 -17.37 -20.58
C ASN A 188 16.96 -18.01 -19.93
N VAL A 189 16.80 -19.17 -19.28
CA VAL A 189 17.92 -19.90 -18.66
C VAL A 189 18.91 -20.43 -19.71
N VAL A 190 18.43 -21.06 -20.78
CA VAL A 190 19.27 -21.72 -21.80
C VAL A 190 19.98 -20.71 -22.70
N LEU A 191 19.31 -19.56 -22.98
CA LEU A 191 19.81 -18.55 -23.92
C LEU A 191 20.41 -17.33 -23.23
N ASP A 192 20.56 -17.36 -21.91
CA ASP A 192 21.10 -16.25 -21.08
C ASP A 192 20.35 -14.92 -21.33
N ARG A 193 19.03 -14.96 -21.37
CA ARG A 193 18.19 -13.79 -21.62
C ARG A 193 17.55 -13.26 -20.34
N ASP A 194 17.47 -11.93 -20.24
CA ASP A 194 16.70 -11.25 -19.21
C ASP A 194 15.28 -10.94 -19.71
N GLU A 195 14.34 -11.04 -18.79
CA GLU A 195 12.98 -10.61 -19.04
C GLU A 195 12.52 -9.68 -17.92
N VAL A 196 12.54 -8.38 -18.21
CA VAL A 196 12.21 -7.29 -17.30
C VAL A 196 10.93 -6.53 -17.74
N THR A 197 10.18 -7.08 -18.70
CA THR A 197 9.01 -6.42 -19.25
C THR A 197 7.84 -6.45 -18.27
N TRP A 198 7.33 -5.26 -17.98
CA TRP A 198 6.24 -5.01 -17.01
C TRP A 198 4.94 -4.53 -17.67
N GLY A 199 4.82 -4.65 -19.00
CA GLY A 199 3.69 -4.07 -19.70
C GLY A 199 3.55 -2.57 -19.40
N PRO A 200 2.35 -2.07 -19.05
CA PRO A 200 2.10 -0.65 -18.83
C PRO A 200 2.86 -0.03 -17.65
N ASN A 201 3.44 -0.84 -16.75
CA ASN A 201 4.14 -0.39 -15.55
C ASN A 201 5.67 -0.30 -15.71
N ALA A 202 6.15 -0.11 -16.94
CA ALA A 202 7.58 0.06 -17.25
C ALA A 202 8.13 1.43 -16.80
N THR A 203 7.25 2.44 -16.67
CA THR A 203 7.55 3.75 -16.12
C THR A 203 6.60 4.08 -14.98
N PHE A 204 7.00 5.00 -14.10
CA PHE A 204 6.16 5.54 -13.06
C PHE A 204 6.46 7.02 -12.83
N LYS A 205 5.52 7.72 -12.22
CA LYS A 205 5.67 9.13 -11.86
C LYS A 205 5.93 9.27 -10.36
N TYR A 206 6.64 10.33 -9.98
CA TYR A 206 6.89 10.70 -8.58
C TYR A 206 6.93 12.22 -8.43
N PRO A 207 6.28 12.82 -7.41
CA PRO A 207 6.33 14.26 -7.19
C PRO A 207 7.77 14.75 -6.99
N ARG A 208 8.11 15.88 -7.57
CA ARG A 208 9.44 16.45 -7.42
C ARG A 208 9.71 16.93 -6.00
N TYR A 209 8.70 17.53 -5.35
CA TYR A 209 8.81 18.11 -4.00
C TYR A 209 7.87 17.44 -3.01
N GLY A 210 8.36 17.27 -1.76
CA GLY A 210 7.56 16.80 -0.64
C GLY A 210 7.23 15.31 -0.64
N GLY A 211 7.96 14.52 -1.41
CA GLY A 211 7.71 13.09 -1.52
C GLY A 211 6.33 12.77 -2.12
N THR A 212 5.84 11.57 -1.90
CA THR A 212 4.47 11.17 -2.29
C THR A 212 3.41 12.08 -1.65
N GLY A 213 3.65 12.52 -0.41
CA GLY A 213 2.76 13.44 0.32
C GLY A 213 2.58 14.78 -0.39
N GLY A 214 3.54 15.22 -1.19
CA GLY A 214 3.48 16.45 -1.96
C GLY A 214 2.29 16.52 -2.93
N LEU A 215 1.85 15.39 -3.50
CA LEU A 215 0.64 15.32 -4.32
C LEU A 215 -0.62 15.62 -3.50
N PHE A 216 -0.77 14.95 -2.37
CA PHE A 216 -1.99 15.04 -1.54
C PHE A 216 -2.07 16.36 -0.76
N ALA A 217 -0.93 16.91 -0.35
CA ALA A 217 -0.87 18.23 0.25
C ALA A 217 -1.43 19.32 -0.68
N ARG A 218 -1.26 19.20 -1.99
CA ARG A 218 -1.80 20.12 -3.00
C ARG A 218 -3.31 20.02 -3.19
N MET A 219 -3.96 18.99 -2.65
CA MET A 219 -5.43 18.91 -2.61
C MET A 219 -6.02 19.74 -1.45
N GLN A 220 -5.25 19.96 -0.38
CA GLN A 220 -5.73 20.65 0.83
C GLN A 220 -6.34 22.02 0.56
N PRO A 221 -5.77 22.92 -0.25
CA PRO A 221 -6.36 24.25 -0.51
C PRO A 221 -7.78 24.20 -1.08
N TYR A 222 -8.11 23.16 -1.83
CA TYR A 222 -9.44 23.00 -2.42
C TYR A 222 -10.53 22.62 -1.41
N VAL A 223 -10.16 22.08 -0.27
CA VAL A 223 -11.09 21.63 0.79
C VAL A 223 -10.83 22.33 2.13
N GLN A 224 -9.98 23.36 2.16
CA GLN A 224 -9.50 24.02 3.37
C GLN A 224 -10.61 24.54 4.27
N GLU A 225 -11.69 25.06 3.70
CA GLU A 225 -12.83 25.60 4.46
C GLU A 225 -13.62 24.52 5.21
N GLN A 226 -13.60 23.28 4.72
CA GLN A 226 -14.33 22.14 5.28
C GLN A 226 -13.45 21.22 6.10
N LEU A 227 -12.11 21.38 6.04
CA LEU A 227 -11.14 20.51 6.67
C LEU A 227 -10.79 20.99 8.09
N ARG A 228 -10.89 20.08 9.04
CA ARG A 228 -10.41 20.26 10.42
C ARG A 228 -9.33 19.24 10.71
N LEU A 229 -8.08 19.69 10.80
CA LEU A 229 -6.94 18.92 11.25
C LEU A 229 -6.92 18.83 12.79
N ASN A 230 -6.10 17.94 13.34
CA ASN A 230 -6.01 17.71 14.80
C ASN A 230 -7.37 17.44 15.45
N THR A 231 -8.28 16.79 14.71
CA THR A 231 -9.67 16.57 15.11
C THR A 231 -10.00 15.06 15.11
N PRO A 232 -9.45 14.29 16.06
CA PRO A 232 -9.69 12.86 16.12
C PRO A 232 -11.13 12.52 16.48
N THR A 233 -11.72 11.61 15.71
CA THR A 233 -13.01 11.00 16.00
C THR A 233 -12.84 9.87 16.99
N VAL A 234 -13.61 9.87 18.08
CA VAL A 234 -13.53 8.84 19.13
C VAL A 234 -14.75 7.91 19.15
N ALA A 235 -15.91 8.37 18.65
CA ALA A 235 -17.09 7.54 18.53
C ALA A 235 -18.01 7.99 17.39
N VAL A 236 -18.86 7.08 16.92
CA VAL A 236 -19.95 7.36 15.98
C VAL A 236 -21.25 6.83 16.56
N ASP A 237 -22.21 7.71 16.83
CA ASP A 237 -23.56 7.36 17.23
C ASP A 237 -24.42 7.15 15.98
N ALA A 238 -24.55 5.89 15.57
CA ALA A 238 -25.27 5.52 14.36
C ALA A 238 -26.79 5.78 14.45
N ALA A 239 -27.36 5.78 15.66
CA ALA A 239 -28.78 6.01 15.87
C ALA A 239 -29.12 7.51 15.79
N ARG A 240 -28.25 8.36 16.35
CA ARG A 240 -28.42 9.81 16.33
C ARG A 240 -27.83 10.48 15.11
N LYS A 241 -27.07 9.73 14.34
CA LYS A 241 -26.25 10.23 13.21
C LYS A 241 -25.31 11.37 13.63
N GLU A 242 -24.49 11.11 14.63
CA GLU A 242 -23.51 12.06 15.16
C GLU A 242 -22.13 11.43 15.25
N VAL A 243 -21.11 12.16 14.82
CA VAL A 243 -19.70 11.85 15.09
C VAL A 243 -19.28 12.56 16.37
N VAL A 244 -18.64 11.84 17.29
CA VAL A 244 -18.15 12.38 18.56
C VAL A 244 -16.64 12.60 18.46
N LEU A 245 -16.21 13.82 18.72
CA LEU A 245 -14.81 14.22 18.69
C LEU A 245 -14.14 14.03 20.06
N ALA A 246 -12.82 14.03 20.10
CA ALA A 246 -12.06 13.83 21.34
C ALA A 246 -12.30 14.93 22.40
N ASP A 247 -12.68 16.13 21.98
CA ASP A 247 -13.05 17.24 22.88
C ASP A 247 -14.51 17.17 23.39
N GLY A 248 -15.25 16.12 23.01
CA GLY A 248 -16.66 15.91 23.35
C GLY A 248 -17.65 16.60 22.40
N THR A 249 -17.18 17.37 21.43
CA THR A 249 -18.02 17.98 20.40
C THR A 249 -18.74 16.90 19.58
N ARG A 250 -19.99 17.16 19.19
CA ARG A 250 -20.78 16.26 18.35
C ARG A 250 -21.05 16.93 17.01
N GLU A 251 -20.70 16.23 15.93
CA GLU A 251 -20.90 16.68 14.56
C GLU A 251 -22.02 15.86 13.92
N PRO A 252 -23.22 16.44 13.69
CA PRO A 252 -24.34 15.71 13.08
C PRO A 252 -24.10 15.52 11.57
N TYR A 253 -24.63 14.41 11.02
CA TYR A 253 -24.54 14.09 9.59
C TYR A 253 -25.85 13.51 9.05
N ASP A 254 -26.10 13.72 7.76
CA ASP A 254 -27.07 12.93 6.99
C ASP A 254 -26.41 11.69 6.41
N LEU A 255 -25.15 11.85 5.95
CA LEU A 255 -24.31 10.80 5.37
C LEU A 255 -22.90 10.86 5.98
N LEU A 256 -22.34 9.72 6.32
CA LEU A 256 -20.99 9.59 6.84
C LEU A 256 -20.12 8.77 5.88
N LEU A 257 -19.00 9.36 5.42
CA LEU A 257 -17.92 8.64 4.77
C LEU A 257 -16.78 8.44 5.77
N SER A 258 -16.45 7.20 6.11
CA SER A 258 -15.31 6.89 6.95
C SER A 258 -14.19 6.27 6.11
N THR A 259 -12.97 6.77 6.27
CA THR A 259 -11.76 6.19 5.68
C THR A 259 -10.83 5.57 6.73
N MET A 260 -11.26 5.61 7.99
CA MET A 260 -10.55 4.94 9.08
C MET A 260 -10.61 3.41 8.92
N PRO A 261 -9.73 2.66 9.58
CA PRO A 261 -9.80 1.21 9.58
C PRO A 261 -11.17 0.71 10.04
N MET A 262 -11.76 -0.22 9.25
CA MET A 262 -13.13 -0.69 9.45
C MET A 262 -13.34 -1.36 10.82
N ASP A 263 -12.35 -2.08 11.32
CA ASP A 263 -12.41 -2.69 12.65
C ASP A 263 -12.43 -1.63 13.77
N LEU A 264 -11.70 -0.53 13.59
CA LEU A 264 -11.74 0.64 14.50
C LEU A 264 -13.08 1.37 14.37
N LEU A 265 -13.58 1.57 13.15
CA LEU A 265 -14.89 2.16 12.93
C LEU A 265 -15.97 1.38 13.68
N VAL A 266 -16.04 0.05 13.48
CA VAL A 266 -17.05 -0.80 14.14
C VAL A 266 -16.91 -0.75 15.66
N ARG A 267 -15.68 -0.74 16.20
CA ARG A 267 -15.44 -0.60 17.65
C ARG A 267 -15.86 0.75 18.22
N SER A 268 -15.85 1.80 17.40
CA SER A 268 -16.24 3.15 17.82
C SER A 268 -17.74 3.41 17.71
N LEU A 269 -18.52 2.48 17.15
CA LEU A 269 -19.97 2.64 17.00
C LEU A 269 -20.68 2.53 18.33
N HIS A 270 -21.57 3.47 18.58
CA HIS A 270 -22.50 3.45 19.70
C HIS A 270 -23.94 3.22 19.21
N GLY A 271 -24.77 2.62 20.07
CA GLY A 271 -26.15 2.24 19.76
C GLY A 271 -26.31 0.74 19.54
N ASP A 272 -27.42 0.34 18.89
CA ASP A 272 -27.75 -1.06 18.65
C ASP A 272 -26.93 -1.66 17.49
N VAL A 273 -25.66 -1.89 17.73
CA VAL A 273 -24.78 -2.59 16.78
C VAL A 273 -24.97 -4.10 16.95
N PRO A 274 -25.36 -4.85 15.91
CA PRO A 274 -25.54 -6.30 16.03
C PRO A 274 -24.23 -6.99 16.47
N GLU A 275 -24.37 -7.95 17.38
CA GLU A 275 -23.21 -8.72 17.89
C GLU A 275 -22.44 -9.40 16.75
N GLU A 276 -23.14 -9.85 15.71
CA GLU A 276 -22.54 -10.44 14.50
C GLU A 276 -21.60 -9.45 13.78
N VAL A 277 -22.01 -8.18 13.61
CA VAL A 277 -21.16 -7.14 12.98
C VAL A 277 -19.89 -6.91 13.80
N VAL A 278 -20.03 -6.86 15.13
CA VAL A 278 -18.88 -6.72 16.03
C VAL A 278 -17.97 -7.95 15.96
N ALA A 279 -18.55 -9.16 15.95
CA ALA A 279 -17.79 -10.41 15.85
C ALA A 279 -17.03 -10.49 14.52
N GLN A 280 -17.68 -10.15 13.41
CA GLN A 280 -17.04 -10.14 12.09
C GLN A 280 -15.92 -9.10 11.99
N SER A 281 -16.07 -7.91 12.58
CA SER A 281 -15.01 -6.90 12.57
C SER A 281 -13.72 -7.36 13.26
N ARG A 282 -13.82 -8.21 14.29
CA ARG A 282 -12.67 -8.79 14.99
C ARG A 282 -11.92 -9.83 14.17
N ARG A 283 -12.50 -10.33 13.06
CA ARG A 283 -11.85 -11.26 12.12
C ARG A 283 -11.00 -10.55 11.05
N LEU A 284 -11.14 -9.25 10.94
CA LEU A 284 -10.33 -8.43 10.03
C LEU A 284 -8.88 -8.37 10.56
N ARG A 285 -7.94 -8.81 9.74
CA ARG A 285 -6.51 -8.89 10.08
C ARG A 285 -5.72 -7.82 9.33
N HIS A 286 -4.73 -7.28 9.99
CA HIS A 286 -3.79 -6.32 9.41
C HIS A 286 -2.37 -6.58 9.90
N SER A 287 -1.39 -6.07 9.16
CA SER A 287 -0.03 -5.92 9.63
C SER A 287 0.35 -4.45 9.73
N GLY A 288 1.25 -4.15 10.64
CA GLY A 288 1.92 -2.87 10.75
C GLY A 288 3.29 -2.91 10.07
N SER A 289 3.96 -1.76 10.06
CA SER A 289 5.34 -1.66 9.59
C SER A 289 6.13 -0.61 10.36
N TYR A 290 7.43 -0.85 10.46
CA TYR A 290 8.43 0.19 10.62
C TYR A 290 8.98 0.53 9.25
N ILE A 291 9.06 1.82 8.97
CA ILE A 291 9.76 2.37 7.82
C ILE A 291 10.98 3.10 8.37
N VAL A 292 12.16 2.61 8.05
CA VAL A 292 13.42 3.18 8.50
C VAL A 292 14.07 3.90 7.33
N GLY A 293 14.11 5.23 7.40
CA GLY A 293 14.86 6.08 6.52
C GLY A 293 16.31 6.12 6.97
N VAL A 294 17.26 5.98 6.04
CA VAL A 294 18.70 6.09 6.28
C VAL A 294 19.26 7.09 5.29
N GLY A 295 19.73 8.24 5.78
CA GLY A 295 20.40 9.29 4.99
C GLY A 295 21.91 9.15 5.10
N ILE A 296 22.61 9.18 3.97
CA ILE A 296 24.03 8.92 3.88
C ILE A 296 24.71 10.08 3.14
N GLU A 297 25.79 10.61 3.72
CA GLU A 297 26.60 11.70 3.15
C GLU A 297 27.63 11.15 2.16
N GLN A 298 27.13 10.64 1.05
CA GLN A 298 27.89 10.16 -0.10
C GLN A 298 27.05 10.34 -1.38
N PRO A 299 27.67 10.43 -2.58
CA PRO A 299 26.94 10.33 -3.84
C PRO A 299 26.24 8.99 -3.97
N ALA A 300 25.04 8.97 -4.58
CA ALA A 300 24.28 7.74 -4.76
C ALA A 300 25.08 6.67 -5.54
N PRO A 301 25.30 5.47 -4.98
CA PRO A 301 26.16 4.46 -5.61
C PRO A 301 25.44 3.65 -6.71
N SER A 302 24.15 3.83 -6.89
CA SER A 302 23.32 3.00 -7.75
C SER A 302 22.15 3.78 -8.33
N ASN A 303 21.73 3.39 -9.53
CA ASN A 303 20.51 3.89 -10.19
C ASN A 303 19.26 3.01 -9.95
N LYS A 304 19.37 1.98 -9.09
CA LYS A 304 18.22 1.14 -8.76
C LYS A 304 17.13 1.97 -8.08
N ASN A 305 15.89 1.63 -8.37
CA ASN A 305 14.76 2.27 -7.69
C ASN A 305 14.44 1.54 -6.39
N TRP A 306 14.06 0.25 -6.47
CA TRP A 306 13.80 -0.55 -5.27
C TRP A 306 14.22 -1.99 -5.43
N MET A 307 14.46 -2.63 -4.30
CA MET A 307 14.95 -4.00 -4.23
C MET A 307 14.14 -4.81 -3.22
N TYR A 308 13.97 -6.09 -3.51
CA TYR A 308 13.24 -7.04 -2.68
C TYR A 308 14.20 -8.03 -2.01
N PHE A 309 13.92 -8.39 -0.76
CA PHE A 309 14.80 -9.16 0.11
C PHE A 309 14.06 -10.35 0.70
N PRO A 310 14.10 -11.53 0.08
CA PRO A 310 13.42 -12.73 0.58
C PRO A 310 14.16 -13.42 1.73
N GLU A 311 15.49 -13.29 1.83
CA GLU A 311 16.35 -13.99 2.80
C GLU A 311 16.26 -13.34 4.19
N ASP A 312 16.56 -14.12 5.26
CA ASP A 312 16.41 -13.71 6.66
C ASP A 312 17.64 -12.95 7.20
N ASP A 313 18.62 -12.66 6.38
CA ASP A 313 19.84 -11.92 6.72
C ASP A 313 19.64 -10.41 6.94
N CYS A 314 18.44 -9.92 6.70
CA CYS A 314 18.02 -8.55 6.92
C CYS A 314 16.55 -8.47 7.36
N PRO A 315 16.14 -7.45 8.15
CA PRO A 315 14.77 -7.36 8.67
C PRO A 315 13.74 -6.86 7.64
N PHE A 316 14.18 -6.10 6.64
CA PHE A 316 13.31 -5.46 5.64
C PHE A 316 12.96 -6.42 4.50
N TYR A 317 11.76 -6.23 3.94
CA TYR A 317 11.32 -6.94 2.74
C TYR A 317 11.59 -6.13 1.46
N ARG A 318 11.71 -4.80 1.58
CA ARG A 318 12.00 -3.88 0.48
C ARG A 318 12.91 -2.75 0.94
N VAL A 319 13.84 -2.35 0.09
CA VAL A 319 14.62 -1.12 0.22
C VAL A 319 14.46 -0.31 -1.04
N THR A 320 14.22 0.99 -0.89
CA THR A 320 14.11 1.94 -2.01
C THR A 320 15.24 2.96 -1.90
N TYR A 321 15.96 3.21 -2.99
CA TYR A 321 16.79 4.41 -3.14
C TYR A 321 15.86 5.60 -3.39
N LEU A 322 15.37 6.23 -2.31
CA LEU A 322 14.35 7.26 -2.43
C LEU A 322 14.90 8.50 -3.13
N SER A 323 16.17 8.82 -2.95
CA SER A 323 16.87 9.89 -3.67
C SER A 323 16.91 9.70 -5.19
N ASN A 324 16.75 8.46 -5.70
CA ASN A 324 16.61 8.21 -7.13
C ASN A 324 15.21 8.54 -7.66
N TYR A 325 14.21 8.74 -6.79
CA TYR A 325 12.87 9.14 -7.21
C TYR A 325 12.76 10.64 -7.40
N SER A 326 13.41 11.41 -6.53
CA SER A 326 13.53 12.86 -6.69
C SER A 326 14.83 13.35 -6.01
N PRO A 327 15.55 14.28 -6.63
CA PRO A 327 16.70 14.93 -6.01
C PRO A 327 16.32 15.80 -4.80
N GLU A 328 15.05 16.21 -4.70
CA GLU A 328 14.55 17.13 -3.66
C GLU A 328 14.18 16.42 -2.35
N VAL A 329 14.37 15.08 -2.27
CA VAL A 329 14.12 14.33 -1.01
C VAL A 329 15.35 14.23 -0.12
N VAL A 330 16.49 14.78 -0.55
CA VAL A 330 17.74 14.85 0.22
C VAL A 330 18.22 16.29 0.28
N PRO A 331 19.05 16.68 1.29
CA PRO A 331 19.53 18.05 1.44
C PRO A 331 20.39 18.54 0.25
N ASP A 332 21.22 17.68 -0.29
CA ASP A 332 22.06 17.94 -1.46
C ASP A 332 22.25 16.64 -2.26
N PRO A 333 21.62 16.51 -3.45
CA PRO A 333 21.68 15.29 -4.25
C PRO A 333 23.07 14.97 -4.84
N THR A 334 24.02 15.90 -4.75
CA THR A 334 25.40 15.68 -5.21
C THR A 334 26.27 14.99 -4.16
N THR A 335 25.91 15.11 -2.89
CA THR A 335 26.67 14.62 -1.74
C THR A 335 25.88 13.72 -0.82
N HIS A 336 24.56 13.57 -1.03
CA HIS A 336 23.70 12.75 -0.17
C HIS A 336 22.81 11.81 -0.98
N TYR A 337 22.57 10.63 -0.43
CA TYR A 337 21.49 9.76 -0.88
C TYR A 337 20.70 9.21 0.29
N SER A 338 19.53 8.65 0.01
CA SER A 338 18.69 8.05 1.05
C SER A 338 18.17 6.68 0.67
N LEU A 339 18.10 5.81 1.67
CA LEU A 339 17.49 4.50 1.60
C LEU A 339 16.22 4.48 2.47
N LEU A 340 15.15 3.93 1.94
CA LEU A 340 13.90 3.72 2.64
C LEU A 340 13.69 2.22 2.83
N CYS A 341 13.82 1.74 4.07
CA CYS A 341 13.75 0.32 4.43
C CYS A 341 12.40 0.00 5.05
N GLU A 342 11.70 -0.99 4.51
CA GLU A 342 10.36 -1.36 4.95
C GLU A 342 10.36 -2.70 5.68
N ILE A 343 9.96 -2.69 6.95
CA ILE A 343 9.94 -3.84 7.85
C ILE A 343 8.50 -4.07 8.33
N SER A 344 7.84 -5.11 7.85
CA SER A 344 6.51 -5.49 8.32
C SER A 344 6.56 -6.13 9.70
N ARG A 345 5.49 -5.96 10.47
CA ARG A 345 5.33 -6.56 11.80
C ARG A 345 3.90 -7.04 12.07
N SER A 346 3.79 -8.10 12.85
CA SER A 346 2.52 -8.64 13.36
C SER A 346 2.77 -9.57 14.53
N GLU A 347 1.73 -10.24 15.02
CA GLU A 347 1.85 -11.35 16.00
C GLU A 347 2.70 -12.53 15.48
N PHE A 348 2.72 -12.78 14.15
CA PHE A 348 3.51 -13.83 13.51
C PHE A 348 4.95 -13.43 13.22
N LYS A 349 5.22 -12.13 13.14
CA LYS A 349 6.53 -11.53 12.87
C LYS A 349 6.74 -10.34 13.80
N PRO A 350 7.01 -10.56 15.09
CA PRO A 350 7.30 -9.49 16.03
C PRO A 350 8.62 -8.80 15.65
N VAL A 351 8.68 -7.49 15.86
CA VAL A 351 9.89 -6.66 15.67
C VAL A 351 10.09 -5.82 16.92
N ASP A 352 11.29 -5.85 17.48
CA ASP A 352 11.66 -5.03 18.63
C ASP A 352 11.92 -3.58 18.18
N PRO A 353 11.11 -2.60 18.61
CA PRO A 353 11.33 -1.20 18.24
C PRO A 353 12.67 -0.63 18.73
N ALA A 354 13.25 -1.19 19.79
CA ALA A 354 14.53 -0.72 20.32
C ALA A 354 15.72 -1.12 19.43
N CYS A 355 15.59 -2.19 18.67
CA CYS A 355 16.67 -2.75 17.83
C CYS A 355 16.47 -2.42 16.33
N VAL A 356 15.30 -1.95 15.92
CA VAL A 356 14.92 -1.86 14.50
C VAL A 356 15.88 -1.06 13.63
N VAL A 357 16.47 0.02 14.17
CA VAL A 357 17.43 0.86 13.43
C VAL A 357 18.74 0.12 13.21
N GLU A 358 19.32 -0.44 14.29
CA GLU A 358 20.61 -1.13 14.19
C GLU A 358 20.50 -2.41 13.36
N GLU A 359 19.42 -3.18 13.52
CA GLU A 359 19.14 -4.35 12.68
C GLU A 359 18.97 -3.96 11.21
N THR A 360 18.37 -2.80 10.93
CA THR A 360 18.24 -2.27 9.57
C THR A 360 19.61 -1.92 8.99
N ILE A 361 20.44 -1.19 9.72
CA ILE A 361 21.80 -0.82 9.27
C ILE A 361 22.63 -2.08 9.04
N GLN A 362 22.59 -3.05 9.97
CA GLN A 362 23.28 -4.32 9.78
C GLN A 362 22.76 -5.09 8.57
N GLY A 363 21.45 -5.10 8.35
CA GLY A 363 20.83 -5.70 7.15
C GLY A 363 21.30 -5.03 5.85
N LEU A 364 21.47 -3.70 5.84
CA LEU A 364 22.02 -2.98 4.67
C LEU A 364 23.48 -3.39 4.39
N VAL A 365 24.28 -3.62 5.43
CA VAL A 365 25.64 -4.15 5.30
C VAL A 365 25.61 -5.59 4.75
N ASN A 366 24.79 -6.46 5.32
CA ASN A 366 24.63 -7.85 4.87
C ASN A 366 24.22 -7.92 3.39
N ALA A 367 23.30 -7.03 2.98
CA ALA A 367 22.84 -6.92 1.60
C ALA A 367 23.81 -6.15 0.67
N LYS A 368 24.96 -5.73 1.17
CA LYS A 368 25.98 -4.97 0.42
C LYS A 368 25.45 -3.68 -0.22
N LEU A 369 24.44 -3.08 0.38
CA LEU A 369 23.93 -1.76 -0.01
C LEU A 369 24.79 -0.63 0.55
N ILE A 370 25.42 -0.88 1.70
CA ILE A 370 26.47 -0.08 2.31
C ILE A 370 27.57 -1.02 2.81
N GLY A 371 28.79 -0.52 2.99
CA GLY A 371 29.87 -1.23 3.68
C GLY A 371 29.93 -0.84 5.17
N ASP A 372 30.64 -1.63 5.97
CA ASP A 372 30.94 -1.24 7.37
C ASP A 372 31.72 0.07 7.45
N ALA A 373 32.54 0.36 6.44
CA ALA A 373 33.29 1.62 6.35
C ALA A 373 32.39 2.84 6.12
N ASP A 374 31.17 2.65 5.59
CA ASP A 374 30.23 3.73 5.31
C ASP A 374 29.36 4.10 6.51
N ARG A 375 29.39 3.32 7.61
CA ARG A 375 28.60 3.60 8.81
C ARG A 375 28.83 5.00 9.40
N PRO A 376 30.06 5.56 9.42
CA PRO A 376 30.30 6.93 9.86
C PRO A 376 29.63 8.01 9.00
N ASP A 377 29.33 7.71 7.75
CA ASP A 377 28.70 8.64 6.81
C ASP A 377 27.16 8.61 6.88
N ILE A 378 26.59 7.77 7.74
CA ILE A 378 25.15 7.79 8.05
C ILE A 378 24.90 9.05 8.90
N VAL A 379 24.29 10.06 8.27
CA VAL A 379 24.02 11.37 8.89
C VAL A 379 22.57 11.53 9.34
N ASP A 380 21.67 10.62 8.92
CA ASP A 380 20.27 10.66 9.31
C ASP A 380 19.68 9.25 9.46
N THR A 381 18.90 9.07 10.51
CA THR A 381 18.03 7.89 10.68
C THR A 381 16.67 8.36 11.14
N HIS A 382 15.62 7.98 10.41
CA HIS A 382 14.26 8.40 10.71
C HIS A 382 13.34 7.17 10.75
N VAL A 383 12.58 7.02 11.84
CA VAL A 383 11.71 5.85 12.03
C VAL A 383 10.25 6.26 12.02
N ILE A 384 9.51 5.75 11.05
CA ILE A 384 8.06 5.91 10.97
C ILE A 384 7.41 4.58 11.37
N SER A 385 6.56 4.61 12.39
CA SER A 385 5.80 3.43 12.83
C SER A 385 4.34 3.58 12.47
N ARG A 386 3.77 2.54 11.82
CA ARG A 386 2.33 2.49 11.51
C ARG A 386 1.77 1.12 11.86
N ASP A 387 0.69 1.09 12.63
CA ASP A 387 0.02 -0.15 13.02
C ASP A 387 -0.79 -0.75 11.87
N TYR A 388 -1.34 0.10 11.04
CA TYR A 388 -2.15 -0.26 9.88
C TYR A 388 -1.40 0.05 8.59
N THR A 389 -0.72 -0.95 7.99
CA THR A 389 0.00 -0.79 6.71
C THR A 389 -0.63 -1.65 5.62
N TYR A 390 -0.89 -2.93 5.93
CA TYR A 390 -1.52 -3.87 4.99
C TYR A 390 -2.80 -4.46 5.59
N PRO A 391 -3.97 -4.26 4.94
CA PRO A 391 -5.17 -5.05 5.22
C PRO A 391 -4.93 -6.46 4.69
N ILE A 392 -4.81 -7.43 5.60
CA ILE A 392 -4.51 -8.81 5.22
C ILE A 392 -5.73 -9.43 4.52
N PRO A 393 -5.58 -9.99 3.31
CA PRO A 393 -6.63 -10.76 2.65
C PRO A 393 -6.73 -12.15 3.30
N SER A 394 -7.16 -12.20 4.56
CA SER A 394 -7.34 -13.45 5.30
C SER A 394 -8.46 -14.30 4.71
N LEU A 395 -8.50 -15.58 5.06
CA LEU A 395 -9.54 -16.51 4.59
C LEU A 395 -10.95 -16.05 4.96
N GLU A 396 -11.09 -15.36 6.10
CA GLU A 396 -12.37 -14.90 6.64
C GLU A 396 -12.78 -13.50 6.16
N ARG A 397 -11.87 -12.75 5.53
CA ARG A 397 -12.08 -11.34 5.16
C ARG A 397 -13.38 -11.10 4.41
N ASP A 398 -13.63 -11.87 3.37
CA ASP A 398 -14.74 -11.59 2.45
C ASP A 398 -16.11 -11.87 3.10
N GLU A 399 -16.19 -12.87 3.99
CA GLU A 399 -17.37 -13.12 4.81
C GLU A 399 -17.64 -11.95 5.74
N ALA A 400 -16.60 -11.47 6.44
CA ALA A 400 -16.71 -10.33 7.34
C ALA A 400 -17.19 -9.07 6.59
N LEU A 401 -16.62 -8.78 5.43
CA LEU A 401 -17.01 -7.61 4.62
C LEU A 401 -18.45 -7.70 4.11
N ARG A 402 -18.94 -8.89 3.73
CA ARG A 402 -20.34 -9.11 3.32
C ARG A 402 -21.35 -8.84 4.43
N THR A 403 -20.93 -8.98 5.69
CA THR A 403 -21.77 -8.65 6.85
C THR A 403 -21.68 -7.18 7.21
N ILE A 404 -20.49 -6.63 7.31
CA ILE A 404 -20.24 -5.29 7.86
C ILE A 404 -20.72 -4.19 6.90
N HIS A 405 -20.32 -4.21 5.63
CA HIS A 405 -20.62 -3.14 4.67
C HIS A 405 -22.13 -2.89 4.51
N PRO A 406 -23.00 -3.92 4.26
CA PRO A 406 -24.42 -3.67 4.10
C PRO A 406 -25.07 -3.10 5.36
N TRP A 407 -24.62 -3.53 6.54
CA TRP A 407 -25.13 -2.99 7.79
C TRP A 407 -24.76 -1.52 7.97
N LEU A 408 -23.50 -1.14 7.74
CA LEU A 408 -23.06 0.26 7.78
C LEU A 408 -23.86 1.13 6.79
N GLU A 409 -23.98 0.67 5.53
CA GLU A 409 -24.67 1.40 4.47
C GLU A 409 -26.18 1.57 4.80
N SER A 410 -26.79 0.61 5.51
CA SER A 410 -28.18 0.75 6.01
C SER A 410 -28.36 1.84 7.07
N ARG A 411 -27.26 2.34 7.62
CA ARG A 411 -27.21 3.44 8.61
C ARG A 411 -26.66 4.74 8.02
N ASP A 412 -26.58 4.83 6.68
CA ASP A 412 -25.97 5.94 5.95
C ASP A 412 -24.48 6.16 6.30
N ILE A 413 -23.78 5.09 6.70
CA ILE A 413 -22.35 5.06 6.99
C ILE A 413 -21.66 4.29 5.86
N TYR A 414 -20.74 4.93 5.18
CA TYR A 414 -19.98 4.36 4.07
C TYR A 414 -18.51 4.25 4.46
N SER A 415 -17.94 3.05 4.37
CA SER A 415 -16.53 2.81 4.68
C SER A 415 -15.77 2.55 3.39
N ARG A 416 -14.79 3.41 3.06
CA ARG A 416 -14.03 3.41 1.79
C ARG A 416 -12.54 3.65 2.04
N GLY A 417 -11.73 3.38 1.02
CA GLY A 417 -10.29 3.50 1.05
C GLY A 417 -9.60 2.21 1.49
N ARG A 418 -8.27 2.25 1.59
CA ARG A 418 -7.42 1.06 1.81
C ARG A 418 -7.88 0.19 2.99
N PHE A 419 -8.13 0.80 4.13
CA PHE A 419 -8.59 0.12 5.34
C PHE A 419 -10.08 0.25 5.60
N GLY A 420 -10.76 1.24 5.02
CA GLY A 420 -12.20 1.32 5.07
C GLY A 420 -12.89 0.26 4.22
N ALA A 421 -12.33 -0.06 3.05
CA ALA A 421 -12.77 -1.15 2.21
C ALA A 421 -12.23 -2.51 2.63
N TRP A 422 -11.09 -2.54 3.34
CA TRP A 422 -10.33 -3.73 3.72
C TRP A 422 -9.94 -4.63 2.55
N ARG A 423 -9.73 -4.03 1.36
CA ARG A 423 -9.39 -4.74 0.13
C ARG A 423 -8.05 -4.23 -0.42
N TYR A 424 -7.01 -5.04 -0.23
CA TYR A 424 -5.67 -4.73 -0.73
C TYR A 424 -5.64 -4.56 -2.25
N GLU A 425 -6.42 -5.37 -2.96
CA GLU A 425 -6.54 -5.40 -4.42
C GLU A 425 -7.02 -4.08 -5.04
N VAL A 426 -7.68 -3.23 -4.24
CA VAL A 426 -8.12 -1.88 -4.62
C VAL A 426 -7.65 -0.83 -3.62
N GLY A 427 -6.48 -1.04 -3.03
CA GLY A 427 -5.93 -0.21 -1.96
C GLY A 427 -4.72 0.65 -2.37
N ASN A 428 -4.33 0.71 -3.65
CA ASN A 428 -3.31 1.64 -4.12
C ASN A 428 -3.85 3.08 -4.12
N MET A 429 -2.98 4.07 -4.31
CA MET A 429 -3.36 5.48 -4.25
C MET A 429 -4.43 5.86 -5.28
N ASP A 430 -4.26 5.44 -6.53
CA ASP A 430 -5.22 5.65 -7.61
C ASP A 430 -6.58 5.02 -7.33
N HIS A 431 -6.59 3.77 -6.83
CA HIS A 431 -7.81 3.09 -6.38
C HIS A 431 -8.46 3.80 -5.18
N SER A 432 -7.66 4.28 -4.23
CA SER A 432 -8.16 4.99 -3.06
C SER A 432 -8.81 6.32 -3.44
N VAL A 433 -8.21 7.05 -4.38
CA VAL A 433 -8.81 8.26 -4.98
C VAL A 433 -10.10 7.91 -5.72
N ALA A 434 -10.08 6.86 -6.57
CA ALA A 434 -11.27 6.43 -7.30
C ALA A 434 -12.43 6.07 -6.38
N GLN A 435 -12.19 5.36 -5.26
CA GLN A 435 -13.23 5.03 -4.29
C GLN A 435 -13.92 6.28 -3.71
N GLY A 436 -13.16 7.34 -3.42
CA GLY A 436 -13.72 8.60 -2.94
C GLY A 436 -14.56 9.30 -3.98
N VAL A 437 -14.06 9.39 -5.22
CA VAL A 437 -14.76 10.00 -6.36
C VAL A 437 -16.03 9.23 -6.73
N GLU A 438 -15.94 7.91 -6.84
CA GLU A 438 -17.05 7.04 -7.20
C GLU A 438 -18.18 7.11 -6.15
N TRP A 439 -17.83 7.18 -4.86
CA TRP A 439 -18.84 7.35 -3.82
C TRP A 439 -19.63 8.66 -3.99
N VAL A 440 -18.95 9.75 -4.30
CA VAL A 440 -19.60 11.05 -4.55
C VAL A 440 -20.42 11.01 -5.85
N ASP A 441 -19.90 10.43 -6.91
CA ASP A 441 -20.59 10.30 -8.20
C ASP A 441 -21.85 9.44 -8.08
N ARG A 442 -21.82 8.36 -7.29
CA ARG A 442 -23.03 7.60 -6.94
C ARG A 442 -24.06 8.45 -6.24
N LEU A 443 -23.60 9.24 -5.25
CA LEU A 443 -24.49 10.06 -4.43
C LEU A 443 -25.14 11.21 -5.21
N LEU A 444 -24.36 11.96 -5.99
CA LEU A 444 -24.80 13.22 -6.62
C LEU A 444 -25.19 13.05 -8.08
N LEU A 445 -24.61 12.09 -8.80
CA LEU A 445 -24.87 11.86 -10.22
C LEU A 445 -25.73 10.59 -10.47
N GLY A 446 -26.04 9.82 -9.43
CA GLY A 446 -26.87 8.63 -9.54
C GLY A 446 -26.21 7.49 -10.33
N LYS A 447 -24.87 7.42 -10.38
CA LYS A 447 -24.18 6.29 -11.02
C LYS A 447 -24.56 4.99 -10.33
N ARG A 448 -24.78 3.94 -11.11
CA ARG A 448 -25.15 2.62 -10.60
C ARG A 448 -23.93 1.88 -10.05
N ASP A 449 -24.16 0.93 -9.13
CA ASP A 449 -23.11 0.16 -8.48
C ASP A 449 -22.27 -0.69 -9.46
N ASP A 450 -22.90 -1.17 -10.55
CA ASP A 450 -22.22 -1.93 -11.60
C ASP A 450 -21.33 -1.07 -12.53
N GLU A 451 -21.46 0.26 -12.45
CA GLU A 451 -20.62 1.22 -13.16
C GLU A 451 -19.42 1.66 -12.34
N LEU A 452 -19.34 1.28 -11.06
CA LEU A 452 -18.31 1.70 -10.13
C LEU A 452 -17.27 0.59 -9.95
N THR A 453 -16.02 0.88 -10.27
CA THR A 453 -14.92 -0.10 -10.26
C THR A 453 -14.75 -0.81 -8.92
N TYR A 454 -14.88 -0.06 -7.82
CA TYR A 454 -14.79 -0.62 -6.48
C TYR A 454 -15.92 -1.61 -6.18
N LEU A 455 -17.17 -1.25 -6.52
CA LEU A 455 -18.34 -2.08 -6.25
C LEU A 455 -18.42 -3.27 -7.19
N ALA A 456 -18.03 -3.10 -8.47
CA ALA A 456 -17.95 -4.20 -9.43
C ALA A 456 -16.97 -5.29 -8.95
N LYS A 457 -15.84 -4.91 -8.34
CA LYS A 457 -14.87 -5.85 -7.76
C LYS A 457 -15.29 -6.46 -6.42
N ARG A 458 -16.38 -5.99 -5.79
CA ARG A 458 -16.94 -6.61 -4.56
C ARG A 458 -17.64 -7.93 -4.81
N GLY A 459 -18.06 -8.17 -6.04
CA GLY A 459 -18.77 -9.40 -6.46
C GLY A 459 -17.85 -10.54 -6.90
N CYS A 460 -16.53 -10.35 -6.87
CA CYS A 460 -15.54 -11.38 -7.23
C CYS A 460 -15.17 -12.24 -6.04
#